data_a8bd7fa3b5db45c052ebaa89588e6739
#
_entry.id   a8bd7fa3b5db45c052ebaa89588e6739
#
_cell.length_a   1.000
_cell.length_b   1.000
_cell.length_c   1.000
_cell.angle_alpha   90.00
_cell.angle_beta   90.00
_cell.angle_gamma   90.00
#
_symmetry.space_group_name_H-M   'P 1'
#
loop_
_entity.id
_entity.type
_entity.pdbx_description
1 polymer ?
#
loop_
_entity_poly.entity_id
_entity_poly.type
_entity_poly.pdbx_seq_one_letter_code
_entity_poly.pdbx_strand_id
1 'polypeptide(L)'
;VAYLKKKYPSVPVMGGNIATAEGAQALIGAGADCIKVGIGPGSICTTRVVTGAGMPQVTAIMNAAEAAQKASIPVVADGGIRYSGDITKSLACGAQAVMIGSLLAGVEESPGEILLFEGRSYKVYRGMGSLGAMKDGSKDRYFQEHEDEASKLVPEGVEGRVTYKGKLSESVFQSAGGV
;
A
#
# COMPACT_ATOMS: atom_id res chain seq x y z
N VAL A 1 6.77 4.68 16.06
CA VAL A 1 6.19 6.04 16.07
C VAL A 1 6.74 6.85 17.24
N ALA A 2 6.47 6.49 18.49
CA ALA A 2 6.85 7.27 19.67
C ALA A 2 8.34 7.66 19.72
N TYR A 3 9.25 6.75 19.37
CA TYR A 3 10.68 7.05 19.28
C TYR A 3 10.98 8.16 18.24
N LEU A 4 10.38 8.06 17.05
CA LEU A 4 10.58 9.07 15.99
C LEU A 4 10.02 10.43 16.38
N LYS A 5 8.83 10.47 16.97
CA LYS A 5 8.21 11.72 17.45
C LYS A 5 9.02 12.38 18.56
N LYS A 6 9.64 11.58 19.46
CA LYS A 6 10.54 12.11 20.49
C LYS A 6 11.83 12.68 19.91
N LYS A 7 12.40 11.99 18.89
CA LYS A 7 13.68 12.38 18.29
C LYS A 7 13.53 13.52 17.28
N TYR A 8 12.41 13.54 16.55
CA TYR A 8 12.12 14.49 15.48
C TYR A 8 10.69 15.06 15.63
N PRO A 9 10.43 15.92 16.64
CA PRO A 9 9.08 16.35 16.98
C PRO A 9 8.35 17.14 15.89
N SER A 10 9.10 17.82 15.02
CA SER A 10 8.54 18.60 13.90
C SER A 10 8.25 17.78 12.64
N VAL A 11 8.70 16.52 12.58
CA VAL A 11 8.49 15.66 11.39
C VAL A 11 7.16 14.91 11.54
N PRO A 12 6.23 15.04 10.56
CA PRO A 12 5.02 14.24 10.55
C PRO A 12 5.34 12.76 10.35
N VAL A 13 4.67 11.89 11.10
CA VAL A 13 4.87 10.43 11.02
C VAL A 13 3.56 9.75 10.65
N MET A 14 3.54 9.10 9.49
CA MET A 14 2.46 8.19 9.09
C MET A 14 2.75 6.80 9.62
N GLY A 15 1.90 6.30 10.51
CA GLY A 15 1.98 4.94 11.06
C GLY A 15 1.14 3.94 10.25
N GLY A 16 1.60 2.72 10.10
CA GLY A 16 0.85 1.66 9.41
C GLY A 16 1.77 0.48 8.98
N ASN A 17 1.20 -0.56 8.34
CA ASN A 17 -0.21 -0.67 8.00
C ASN A 17 -0.99 -1.37 9.12
N ILE A 18 -2.22 -0.96 9.29
CA ILE A 18 -3.16 -1.59 10.23
C ILE A 18 -4.48 -1.93 9.50
N ALA A 19 -5.35 -2.70 10.16
CA ALA A 19 -6.65 -3.08 9.63
C ALA A 19 -7.78 -3.04 10.67
N THR A 20 -7.47 -2.70 11.94
CA THR A 20 -8.44 -2.72 13.05
C THR A 20 -8.49 -1.38 13.79
N ALA A 21 -9.58 -1.16 14.53
CA ALA A 21 -9.74 0.02 15.38
C ALA A 21 -8.68 0.08 16.49
N GLU A 22 -8.33 -1.08 17.08
CA GLU A 22 -7.32 -1.19 18.13
C GLU A 22 -5.93 -0.81 17.60
N GLY A 23 -5.59 -1.27 16.36
CA GLY A 23 -4.36 -0.88 15.69
C GLY A 23 -4.28 0.62 15.44
N ALA A 24 -5.41 1.24 15.04
CA ALA A 24 -5.51 2.67 14.87
C ALA A 24 -5.29 3.41 16.20
N GLN A 25 -5.97 3.00 17.27
CA GLN A 25 -5.84 3.59 18.60
C GLN A 25 -4.40 3.48 19.14
N ALA A 26 -3.74 2.34 18.92
CA ALA A 26 -2.35 2.15 19.34
C ALA A 26 -1.39 3.12 18.61
N LEU A 27 -1.57 3.34 17.31
CA LEU A 27 -0.76 4.28 16.55
C LEU A 27 -1.03 5.74 16.95
N ILE A 28 -2.30 6.10 17.20
CA ILE A 28 -2.70 7.41 17.70
C ILE A 28 -2.05 7.66 19.08
N GLY A 29 -2.16 6.70 19.99
CA GLY A 29 -1.55 6.78 21.33
C GLY A 29 -0.02 6.88 21.29
N ALA A 30 0.61 6.35 20.26
CA ALA A 30 2.06 6.49 20.03
C ALA A 30 2.44 7.82 19.34
N GLY A 31 1.47 8.69 19.02
CA GLY A 31 1.67 10.01 18.43
C GLY A 31 1.78 10.04 16.91
N ALA A 32 1.17 9.10 16.19
CA ALA A 32 1.10 9.16 14.73
C ALA A 32 0.28 10.37 14.28
N ASP A 33 0.75 11.09 13.27
CA ASP A 33 0.06 12.23 12.66
C ASP A 33 -0.88 11.79 11.53
N CYS A 34 -0.73 10.56 11.04
CA CYS A 34 -1.57 9.95 10.02
C CYS A 34 -1.53 8.43 10.16
N ILE A 35 -2.60 7.76 9.77
CA ILE A 35 -2.71 6.29 9.82
C ILE A 35 -2.89 5.73 8.43
N LYS A 36 -2.12 4.68 8.09
CA LYS A 36 -2.20 3.97 6.82
C LYS A 36 -2.85 2.60 7.01
N VAL A 37 -3.95 2.36 6.29
CA VAL A 37 -4.83 1.20 6.47
C VAL A 37 -4.77 0.27 5.27
N GLY A 38 -4.51 -1.00 5.53
CA GLY A 38 -4.56 -2.06 4.52
C GLY A 38 -3.57 -3.19 4.82
N ILE A 39 -4.10 -4.38 5.06
CA ILE A 39 -3.33 -5.62 5.23
C ILE A 39 -3.68 -6.56 4.09
N GLY A 40 -2.76 -6.71 3.14
CA GLY A 40 -2.86 -7.63 2.01
C GLY A 40 -3.84 -7.26 0.88
N PRO A 41 -4.36 -6.02 0.70
CA PRO A 41 -5.30 -5.74 -0.39
C PRO A 41 -4.61 -5.47 -1.74
N GLY A 42 -3.29 -5.30 -1.78
CA GLY A 42 -2.54 -5.00 -3.00
C GLY A 42 -2.64 -6.12 -4.04
N SER A 43 -2.68 -5.75 -5.33
CA SER A 43 -2.86 -6.70 -6.44
C SER A 43 -1.72 -7.71 -6.59
N ILE A 44 -0.52 -7.36 -6.13
CA ILE A 44 0.69 -8.18 -6.15
C ILE A 44 1.07 -8.70 -4.76
N CYS A 45 0.24 -8.44 -3.74
CA CYS A 45 0.43 -8.93 -2.38
C CYS A 45 -0.20 -10.33 -2.24
N THR A 46 0.55 -11.26 -1.67
CA THR A 46 0.10 -12.62 -1.38
C THR A 46 0.01 -12.91 0.13
N THR A 47 0.18 -11.91 0.98
CA THR A 47 0.08 -12.06 2.45
C THR A 47 -1.18 -12.82 2.87
N ARG A 48 -2.35 -12.46 2.32
CA ARG A 48 -3.61 -13.14 2.65
C ARG A 48 -3.63 -14.64 2.31
N VAL A 49 -2.91 -15.03 1.28
CA VAL A 49 -2.81 -16.42 0.83
C VAL A 49 -1.75 -17.18 1.62
N VAL A 50 -0.59 -16.55 1.83
CA VAL A 50 0.58 -17.17 2.46
C VAL A 50 0.41 -17.28 3.98
N THR A 51 -0.06 -16.19 4.62
CA THR A 51 -0.18 -16.13 6.09
C THR A 51 -1.60 -16.30 6.60
N GLY A 52 -2.60 -16.19 5.72
CA GLY A 52 -4.01 -16.15 6.11
C GLY A 52 -4.43 -14.81 6.78
N ALA A 53 -3.50 -13.87 6.94
CA ALA A 53 -3.78 -12.59 7.57
C ALA A 53 -4.36 -11.58 6.57
N GLY A 54 -5.39 -10.84 7.00
CA GLY A 54 -5.99 -9.78 6.19
C GLY A 54 -7.39 -9.42 6.68
N MET A 55 -7.88 -8.31 6.15
CA MET A 55 -9.25 -7.84 6.40
C MET A 55 -9.82 -7.26 5.09
N PRO A 56 -11.12 -7.40 4.82
CA PRO A 56 -11.76 -6.68 3.71
C PRO A 56 -11.50 -5.19 3.82
N GLN A 57 -11.04 -4.56 2.74
CA GLN A 57 -10.48 -3.21 2.80
C GLN A 57 -11.48 -2.15 3.25
N VAL A 58 -12.73 -2.23 2.80
CA VAL A 58 -13.80 -1.30 3.23
C VAL A 58 -14.02 -1.40 4.74
N THR A 59 -14.11 -2.60 5.28
CA THR A 59 -14.26 -2.83 6.73
C THR A 59 -13.06 -2.27 7.51
N ALA A 60 -11.84 -2.51 7.02
CA ALA A 60 -10.63 -1.98 7.65
C ALA A 60 -10.63 -0.44 7.69
N ILE A 61 -11.01 0.20 6.57
CA ILE A 61 -11.10 1.67 6.49
C ILE A 61 -12.13 2.20 7.48
N MET A 62 -13.35 1.65 7.50
CA MET A 62 -14.42 2.10 8.39
C MET A 62 -14.01 1.99 9.86
N ASN A 63 -13.47 0.83 10.28
CA ASN A 63 -13.04 0.62 11.66
C ASN A 63 -11.93 1.59 12.09
N ALA A 64 -10.94 1.79 11.22
CA ALA A 64 -9.84 2.71 11.50
C ALA A 64 -10.30 4.18 11.49
N ALA A 65 -11.18 4.56 10.54
CA ALA A 65 -11.70 5.92 10.42
C ALA A 65 -12.55 6.30 11.64
N GLU A 66 -13.38 5.41 12.16
CA GLU A 66 -14.15 5.65 13.37
C GLU A 66 -13.24 5.97 14.57
N ALA A 67 -12.16 5.22 14.73
CA ALA A 67 -11.20 5.45 15.81
C ALA A 67 -10.41 6.76 15.60
N ALA A 68 -9.97 7.03 14.36
CA ALA A 68 -9.15 8.17 14.00
C ALA A 68 -9.90 9.49 14.04
N GLN A 69 -11.21 9.49 13.71
CA GLN A 69 -12.06 10.67 13.73
C GLN A 69 -12.13 11.30 15.12
N LYS A 70 -12.20 10.50 16.18
CA LYS A 70 -12.24 10.96 17.58
C LYS A 70 -10.99 11.75 17.98
N ALA A 71 -9.86 11.46 17.32
CA ALA A 71 -8.58 12.12 17.55
C ALA A 71 -8.22 13.15 16.46
N SER A 72 -9.10 13.36 15.46
CA SER A 72 -8.85 14.21 14.29
C SER A 72 -7.59 13.82 13.51
N ILE A 73 -7.27 12.52 13.45
CA ILE A 73 -6.12 11.98 12.73
C ILE A 73 -6.57 11.49 11.35
N PRO A 74 -5.92 11.92 10.24
CA PRO A 74 -6.28 11.48 8.90
C PRO A 74 -5.93 10.00 8.66
N VAL A 75 -6.73 9.38 7.78
CA VAL A 75 -6.59 7.98 7.34
C VAL A 75 -6.26 7.93 5.86
N VAL A 76 -5.24 7.16 5.51
CA VAL A 76 -4.90 6.82 4.12
C VAL A 76 -5.28 5.36 3.85
N ALA A 77 -6.16 5.13 2.89
CA ALA A 77 -6.52 3.79 2.43
C ALA A 77 -5.45 3.27 1.45
N ASP A 78 -4.72 2.23 1.84
CA ASP A 78 -3.60 1.69 1.08
C ASP A 78 -3.93 0.33 0.47
N GLY A 79 -3.95 0.28 -0.85
CA GLY A 79 -4.14 -0.93 -1.63
C GLY A 79 -5.59 -1.27 -1.97
N GLY A 80 -5.75 -2.17 -2.94
CA GLY A 80 -7.06 -2.61 -3.43
C GLY A 80 -7.73 -1.68 -4.44
N ILE A 81 -7.10 -0.57 -4.79
CA ILE A 81 -7.60 0.40 -5.77
C ILE A 81 -7.33 -0.11 -7.19
N ARG A 82 -8.36 -0.50 -7.90
CA ARG A 82 -8.31 -1.00 -9.29
C ARG A 82 -9.00 -0.07 -10.27
N TYR A 83 -10.03 0.63 -9.79
CA TYR A 83 -10.88 1.53 -10.56
C TYR A 83 -11.10 2.83 -9.79
N SER A 84 -11.49 3.91 -10.48
CA SER A 84 -11.84 5.19 -9.86
C SER A 84 -12.93 5.04 -8.78
N GLY A 85 -13.94 4.20 -9.02
CA GLY A 85 -14.97 3.92 -8.02
C GLY A 85 -14.44 3.31 -6.69
N ASP A 86 -13.27 2.69 -6.69
CA ASP A 86 -12.65 2.21 -5.44
C ASP A 86 -12.06 3.38 -4.63
N ILE A 87 -11.63 4.44 -5.30
CA ILE A 87 -11.22 5.70 -4.67
C ILE A 87 -12.43 6.31 -3.97
N THR A 88 -13.54 6.49 -4.71
CA THR A 88 -14.79 7.05 -4.17
C THR A 88 -15.28 6.27 -2.95
N LYS A 89 -15.31 4.94 -3.03
CA LYS A 89 -15.70 4.09 -1.89
C LYS A 89 -14.78 4.29 -0.69
N SER A 90 -13.48 4.35 -0.90
CA SER A 90 -12.51 4.54 0.18
C SER A 90 -12.71 5.87 0.90
N LEU A 91 -12.93 6.95 0.14
CA LEU A 91 -13.20 8.28 0.68
C LEU A 91 -14.55 8.32 1.41
N ALA A 92 -15.60 7.75 0.81
CA ALA A 92 -16.93 7.66 1.44
C ALA A 92 -16.92 6.85 2.74
N CYS A 93 -16.02 5.88 2.87
CA CYS A 93 -15.84 5.09 4.09
C CYS A 93 -14.99 5.77 5.17
N GLY A 94 -14.53 7.01 4.95
CA GLY A 94 -13.87 7.83 5.96
C GLY A 94 -12.36 7.98 5.78
N ALA A 95 -11.77 7.51 4.67
CA ALA A 95 -10.39 7.87 4.34
C ALA A 95 -10.33 9.30 3.79
N GLN A 96 -9.24 10.04 4.06
CA GLN A 96 -8.97 11.36 3.51
C GLN A 96 -8.07 11.30 2.27
N ALA A 97 -7.37 10.18 2.07
CA ALA A 97 -6.54 9.94 0.90
C ALA A 97 -6.47 8.45 0.59
N VAL A 98 -6.02 8.13 -0.62
CA VAL A 98 -5.75 6.76 -1.06
C VAL A 98 -4.29 6.61 -1.50
N MET A 99 -3.70 5.44 -1.24
CA MET A 99 -2.41 5.07 -1.79
C MET A 99 -2.62 4.08 -2.93
N ILE A 100 -2.10 4.42 -4.10
CA ILE A 100 -2.32 3.70 -5.34
C ILE A 100 -1.00 3.09 -5.82
N GLY A 101 -1.00 1.78 -6.09
CA GLY A 101 0.12 1.05 -6.67
C GLY A 101 -0.14 0.65 -8.11
N SER A 102 -0.80 -0.49 -8.31
CA SER A 102 -0.96 -1.14 -9.63
C SER A 102 -1.66 -0.27 -10.68
N LEU A 103 -2.60 0.59 -10.27
CA LEU A 103 -3.30 1.46 -11.20
C LEU A 103 -2.35 2.43 -11.92
N LEU A 104 -1.28 2.86 -11.22
CA LEU A 104 -0.25 3.77 -11.76
C LEU A 104 1.08 3.07 -12.11
N ALA A 105 1.22 1.78 -11.84
CA ALA A 105 2.48 1.07 -12.08
C ALA A 105 2.86 0.99 -13.59
N GLY A 106 1.89 1.10 -14.49
CA GLY A 106 2.10 1.05 -15.94
C GLY A 106 2.37 2.38 -16.62
N VAL A 107 2.39 3.50 -15.88
CA VAL A 107 2.64 4.82 -16.50
C VAL A 107 4.13 5.01 -16.85
N GLU A 108 4.40 5.93 -17.75
CA GLU A 108 5.76 6.22 -18.24
C GLU A 108 6.72 6.59 -17.11
N GLU A 109 6.28 7.42 -16.19
CA GLU A 109 7.06 7.95 -15.06
C GLU A 109 7.30 6.94 -13.94
N SER A 110 6.56 5.83 -13.92
CA SER A 110 6.78 4.77 -12.94
C SER A 110 8.11 4.05 -13.20
N PRO A 111 8.87 3.65 -12.18
CA PRO A 111 10.07 2.84 -12.37
C PRO A 111 9.74 1.48 -12.98
N GLY A 112 10.75 0.83 -13.56
CA GLY A 112 10.62 -0.47 -14.21
C GLY A 112 10.83 -0.39 -15.73
N GLU A 113 11.37 -1.47 -16.27
CA GLU A 113 11.65 -1.58 -17.69
C GLU A 113 10.37 -1.75 -18.51
N ILE A 114 10.38 -1.18 -19.71
CA ILE A 114 9.33 -1.44 -20.71
C ILE A 114 9.71 -2.68 -21.49
N LEU A 115 8.84 -3.68 -21.49
CA LEU A 115 8.98 -4.94 -22.21
C LEU A 115 7.95 -5.03 -23.33
N LEU A 116 8.40 -5.41 -24.53
CA LEU A 116 7.51 -5.78 -25.61
C LEU A 116 7.21 -7.28 -25.54
N PHE A 117 5.94 -7.64 -25.41
CA PHE A 117 5.49 -9.02 -25.36
C PHE A 117 4.20 -9.19 -26.17
N GLU A 118 4.19 -10.12 -27.13
CA GLU A 118 3.06 -10.39 -28.02
C GLU A 118 2.49 -9.11 -28.67
N GLY A 119 3.37 -8.21 -29.13
CA GLY A 119 2.97 -6.96 -29.80
C GLY A 119 2.41 -5.87 -28.88
N ARG A 120 2.50 -6.05 -27.55
CA ARG A 120 2.05 -5.06 -26.56
C ARG A 120 3.17 -4.66 -25.63
N SER A 121 3.16 -3.40 -25.20
CA SER A 121 4.13 -2.88 -24.24
C SER A 121 3.63 -3.10 -22.80
N TYR A 122 4.53 -3.56 -21.95
CA TYR A 122 4.29 -3.80 -20.53
C TYR A 122 5.41 -3.15 -19.72
N LYS A 123 5.14 -2.85 -18.44
CA LYS A 123 6.17 -2.52 -17.45
C LYS A 123 6.31 -3.63 -16.44
N VAL A 124 7.55 -3.87 -16.01
CA VAL A 124 7.82 -4.77 -14.88
C VAL A 124 7.28 -4.13 -13.61
N TYR A 125 6.56 -4.91 -12.82
CA TYR A 125 5.98 -4.49 -11.56
C TYR A 125 6.13 -5.60 -10.52
N ARG A 126 6.68 -5.26 -9.35
CA ARG A 126 6.91 -6.23 -8.28
C ARG A 126 6.38 -5.76 -6.94
N GLY A 127 5.88 -6.70 -6.13
CA GLY A 127 5.49 -6.46 -4.76
C GLY A 127 6.70 -6.30 -3.86
N MET A 128 6.57 -5.52 -2.79
CA MET A 128 7.62 -5.37 -1.77
C MET A 128 7.97 -6.70 -1.08
N GLY A 129 7.02 -7.63 -1.00
CA GLY A 129 7.23 -8.99 -0.48
C GLY A 129 7.66 -10.01 -1.53
N SER A 130 7.98 -9.61 -2.77
CA SER A 130 8.57 -10.50 -3.77
C SER A 130 10.02 -10.84 -3.43
N LEU A 131 10.51 -11.98 -3.91
CA LEU A 131 11.89 -12.41 -3.66
C LEU A 131 12.91 -11.38 -4.15
N GLY A 132 12.69 -10.76 -5.32
CA GLY A 132 13.57 -9.72 -5.84
C GLY A 132 13.60 -8.47 -4.95
N ALA A 133 12.44 -8.00 -4.51
CA ALA A 133 12.36 -6.85 -3.62
C ALA A 133 13.00 -7.13 -2.25
N MET A 134 12.82 -8.34 -1.70
CA MET A 134 13.44 -8.74 -0.43
C MET A 134 14.97 -8.78 -0.52
N LYS A 135 15.52 -9.27 -1.64
CA LYS A 135 16.97 -9.24 -1.90
C LYS A 135 17.52 -7.82 -1.99
N ASP A 136 16.72 -6.89 -2.50
CA ASP A 136 17.08 -5.48 -2.65
C ASP A 136 16.82 -4.63 -1.37
N GLY A 137 16.42 -5.26 -0.25
CA GLY A 137 16.37 -4.63 1.07
C GLY A 137 15.01 -4.55 1.75
N SER A 138 13.91 -5.05 1.16
CA SER A 138 12.57 -4.96 1.78
C SER A 138 12.24 -6.09 2.76
N LYS A 139 13.17 -6.98 3.08
CA LYS A 139 12.96 -8.14 3.94
C LYS A 139 12.63 -7.80 5.40
N ASP A 140 13.08 -6.65 5.89
CA ASP A 140 12.77 -6.10 7.21
C ASP A 140 11.26 -5.88 7.43
N ARG A 141 10.54 -5.44 6.39
CA ARG A 141 9.09 -5.25 6.42
C ARG A 141 8.32 -6.55 6.71
N TYR A 142 8.92 -7.69 6.44
CA TYR A 142 8.33 -9.02 6.60
C TYR A 142 8.97 -9.81 7.75
N PHE A 143 9.69 -9.14 8.66
CA PHE A 143 10.38 -9.73 9.82
C PHE A 143 11.38 -10.82 9.44
N GLN A 144 12.01 -10.66 8.26
CA GLN A 144 12.97 -11.61 7.70
C GLN A 144 14.37 -10.99 7.51
N GLU A 145 14.65 -9.90 8.22
CA GLU A 145 15.93 -9.16 8.11
C GLU A 145 17.15 -10.00 8.49
N HIS A 146 16.97 -11.00 9.35
CA HIS A 146 18.04 -11.89 9.81
C HIS A 146 18.29 -13.09 8.91
N GLU A 147 17.46 -13.29 7.85
CA GLU A 147 17.63 -14.39 6.92
C GLU A 147 18.47 -13.95 5.73
N ASP A 148 19.67 -14.53 5.61
CA ASP A 148 20.61 -14.20 4.54
C ASP A 148 20.53 -15.16 3.35
N GLU A 149 19.97 -16.36 3.54
CA GLU A 149 19.78 -17.31 2.47
C GLU A 149 18.48 -17.07 1.72
N ALA A 150 18.58 -16.64 0.46
CA ALA A 150 17.40 -16.36 -0.38
C ALA A 150 16.44 -17.56 -0.53
N SER A 151 16.94 -18.78 -0.37
CA SER A 151 16.14 -20.03 -0.41
C SER A 151 15.23 -20.21 0.80
N LYS A 152 15.51 -19.52 1.89
CA LYS A 152 14.74 -19.58 3.14
C LYS A 152 13.75 -18.43 3.29
N LEU A 153 13.81 -17.41 2.41
CA LEU A 153 12.85 -16.32 2.41
C LEU A 153 11.46 -16.83 2.02
N VAL A 154 10.46 -16.41 2.79
CA VAL A 154 9.05 -16.68 2.50
C VAL A 154 8.44 -15.47 1.81
N PRO A 155 8.20 -15.51 0.47
CA PRO A 155 7.66 -14.37 -0.23
C PRO A 155 6.18 -14.16 0.07
N GLU A 156 5.81 -12.91 0.34
CA GLU A 156 4.43 -12.42 0.49
C GLU A 156 4.01 -11.50 -0.66
N GLY A 157 4.66 -11.60 -1.79
CA GLY A 157 4.38 -10.83 -3.00
C GLY A 157 4.91 -11.50 -4.24
N VAL A 158 4.36 -11.10 -5.38
CA VAL A 158 4.75 -11.62 -6.70
C VAL A 158 5.42 -10.54 -7.54
N GLU A 159 6.16 -10.99 -8.53
CA GLU A 159 6.68 -10.17 -9.62
C GLU A 159 5.84 -10.44 -10.87
N GLY A 160 5.55 -9.40 -11.62
CA GLY A 160 4.69 -9.51 -12.78
C GLY A 160 4.86 -8.36 -13.75
N ARG A 161 3.93 -8.25 -14.67
CA ARG A 161 3.87 -7.21 -15.68
C ARG A 161 2.53 -6.51 -15.63
N VAL A 162 2.54 -5.20 -15.83
CA VAL A 162 1.33 -4.39 -16.01
C VAL A 162 1.37 -3.77 -17.40
N THR A 163 0.21 -3.60 -18.01
CA THR A 163 0.12 -2.94 -19.33
C THR A 163 0.67 -1.53 -19.23
N TYR A 164 1.51 -1.14 -20.19
CA TYR A 164 1.96 0.23 -20.34
C TYR A 164 0.77 1.14 -20.68
N LYS A 165 0.66 2.29 -20.00
CA LYS A 165 -0.51 3.17 -20.04
C LYS A 165 -0.22 4.58 -20.57
N GLY A 166 1.02 4.84 -21.01
CA GLY A 166 1.41 6.20 -21.39
C GLY A 166 1.69 7.10 -20.18
N LYS A 167 1.43 8.40 -20.31
CA LYS A 167 1.80 9.39 -19.30
C LYS A 167 0.91 9.34 -18.06
N LEU A 168 1.52 9.66 -16.91
CA LEU A 168 0.82 9.76 -15.62
C LEU A 168 -0.35 10.74 -15.67
N SER A 169 -0.18 11.89 -16.33
CA SER A 169 -1.21 12.92 -16.44
C SER A 169 -2.51 12.40 -17.06
N GLU A 170 -2.43 11.52 -18.08
CA GLU A 170 -3.60 10.92 -18.72
C GLU A 170 -4.31 9.94 -17.77
N SER A 171 -3.54 9.10 -17.08
CA SER A 171 -4.08 8.15 -16.10
C SER A 171 -4.74 8.85 -14.90
N VAL A 172 -4.16 9.96 -14.43
CA VAL A 172 -4.72 10.76 -13.33
C VAL A 172 -6.00 11.45 -13.77
N PHE A 173 -6.01 12.05 -14.97
CA PHE A 173 -7.20 12.69 -15.52
C PHE A 173 -8.38 11.72 -15.66
N GLN A 174 -8.13 10.52 -16.21
CA GLN A 174 -9.15 9.48 -16.33
C GLN A 174 -9.67 9.02 -14.96
N SER A 175 -8.78 8.86 -13.99
CA SER A 175 -9.15 8.44 -12.64
C SER A 175 -9.95 9.51 -11.91
N ALA A 176 -9.55 10.78 -12.00
CA ALA A 176 -10.26 11.90 -11.39
C ALA A 176 -11.65 12.14 -12.01
N GLY A 177 -11.79 11.94 -13.31
CA GLY A 177 -13.08 12.06 -14.00
C GLY A 177 -14.09 10.96 -13.61
N GLY A 178 -13.66 9.89 -12.97
CA GLY A 178 -14.50 8.78 -12.48
C GLY A 178 -14.77 8.79 -10.97
N VAL A 179 -14.29 9.79 -10.25
CA VAL A 179 -14.52 10.01 -8.81
C VAL A 179 -15.63 11.03 -8.62
#